data_d91db33ebb0419d6f9d0f08435769407
#
_entry.id   d91db33ebb0419d6f9d0f08435769407
#
_cell.length_a   1.000
_cell.length_b   1.000
_cell.length_c   1.000
_cell.angle_alpha   90.00
_cell.angle_beta   90.00
_cell.angle_gamma   90.00
#
_symmetry.space_group_name_H-M   'P 1'
#
loop_
_entity.id
_entity.type
_entity.pdbx_description
1 polymer ?
#
loop_
_entity_poly.entity_id
_entity_poly.type
_entity_poly.pdbx_seq_one_letter_code
_entity_poly.pdbx_strand_id
1 'polypeptide(L)'
;CLFLVDSEDERYYEKPFNIDGVLPGKYRGMSQIDPYWVTPELDQVAAGSTLDKEYYNPTWWQVNGKRIHKSHFIVYLESEVADYLKPTYLWGGVSIPQKIAQRVYSAERTADEAPHLAMTKRLMVQKTDLTKAVANQGAFQNRIEYAVAMRDNYGYRFIDTDDEIEQIDTTLTDMDALIMTQYQIVAAVAGVPSTKLLGTTPKGFNATGDYEMDSYHEMLESLQANHLTPLVDRHLALLMQSEIMPRFGVSEFSIKVKWEPVRTMSALDLANV
;
A
#
# COMPACT_ATOMS: atom_id res chain seq x y z
N CYS A 1 15.69 6.00 9.77
CA CYS A 1 16.96 5.31 10.04
C CYS A 1 17.80 6.13 11.01
N LEU A 2 18.38 5.47 12.02
CA LEU A 2 19.31 6.03 12.99
C LEU A 2 20.73 5.52 12.69
N PHE A 3 21.71 6.42 12.70
CA PHE A 3 23.13 6.05 12.56
C PHE A 3 23.73 5.79 13.93
N LEU A 4 24.28 4.58 14.10
CA LEU A 4 24.80 4.10 15.37
C LEU A 4 26.29 4.43 15.49
N VAL A 5 26.62 5.29 16.43
CA VAL A 5 27.99 5.69 16.75
C VAL A 5 28.28 5.37 18.22
N ASP A 6 29.41 4.71 18.45
CA ASP A 6 29.88 4.36 19.78
C ASP A 6 30.73 5.52 20.33
N SER A 7 30.07 6.44 21.01
CA SER A 7 30.71 7.65 21.53
C SER A 7 31.00 7.51 23.02
N GLU A 8 32.16 8.06 23.48
CA GLU A 8 32.49 8.18 24.88
C GLU A 8 31.69 9.31 25.58
N ASP A 9 31.12 10.22 24.79
CA ASP A 9 30.24 11.27 25.30
C ASP A 9 28.82 10.68 25.48
N GLU A 10 28.37 10.54 26.73
CA GLU A 10 27.03 10.05 27.07
C GLU A 10 25.91 10.89 26.43
N ARG A 11 26.17 12.17 26.15
CA ARG A 11 25.24 13.10 25.54
C ARG A 11 25.43 13.29 24.03
N TYR A 12 26.18 12.40 23.37
CA TYR A 12 26.46 12.50 21.94
C TYR A 12 25.16 12.62 21.12
N TYR A 13 24.20 11.79 21.40
CA TYR A 13 22.93 11.77 20.68
C TYR A 13 21.99 12.94 21.00
N GLU A 14 22.19 13.63 22.11
CA GLU A 14 21.38 14.82 22.46
C GLU A 14 21.85 16.07 21.70
N LYS A 15 23.07 16.08 21.22
CA LYS A 15 23.66 17.19 20.45
C LYS A 15 23.35 17.03 18.97
N PRO A 16 23.36 18.13 18.17
CA PRO A 16 23.31 18.04 16.74
C PRO A 16 24.39 17.09 16.18
N PHE A 17 24.02 16.28 15.21
CA PHE A 17 24.93 15.34 14.58
C PHE A 17 26.14 16.06 13.96
N ASN A 18 27.34 15.61 14.30
CA ASN A 18 28.58 16.07 13.71
C ASN A 18 29.40 14.88 13.22
N ILE A 19 29.65 14.83 11.92
CA ILE A 19 30.41 13.76 11.29
C ILE A 19 31.85 13.75 11.74
N ASP A 20 32.45 14.94 11.91
CA ASP A 20 33.88 15.10 12.32
C ASP A 20 34.11 14.62 13.75
N GLY A 21 33.06 14.51 14.55
CA GLY A 21 33.11 13.98 15.92
C GLY A 21 33.13 12.46 16.00
N VAL A 22 33.07 11.75 14.87
CA VAL A 22 33.10 10.29 14.85
C VAL A 22 34.53 9.79 14.85
N LEU A 23 34.91 9.14 15.92
CA LEU A 23 36.27 8.60 16.08
C LEU A 23 36.49 7.32 15.25
N PRO A 24 37.75 6.99 14.92
CA PRO A 24 38.08 5.75 14.21
C PRO A 24 37.54 4.50 14.90
N GLY A 25 36.93 3.61 14.11
CA GLY A 25 36.33 2.34 14.58
C GLY A 25 35.05 2.49 15.41
N LYS A 26 34.47 3.69 15.51
CA LYS A 26 33.31 3.95 16.37
C LYS A 26 31.98 3.95 15.64
N TYR A 27 31.97 3.90 14.34
CA TYR A 27 30.72 3.73 13.57
C TYR A 27 30.28 2.27 13.56
N ARG A 28 29.04 2.00 13.96
CA ARG A 28 28.48 0.64 14.09
C ARG A 28 27.49 0.28 12.99
N GLY A 29 27.21 1.22 12.10
CA GLY A 29 26.22 1.04 11.05
C GLY A 29 24.94 1.83 11.29
N MET A 30 23.86 1.44 10.61
CA MET A 30 22.56 2.08 10.75
C MET A 30 21.49 1.09 11.20
N SER A 31 20.49 1.58 11.92
CA SER A 31 19.33 0.82 12.37
C SER A 31 18.05 1.46 11.84
N GLN A 32 17.19 0.65 11.27
CA GLN A 32 15.84 1.08 10.95
C GLN A 32 14.99 1.01 12.22
N ILE A 33 14.34 2.11 12.55
CA ILE A 33 13.46 2.20 13.71
C ILE A 33 12.06 2.51 13.23
N ASP A 34 11.12 1.68 13.63
CA ASP A 34 9.71 1.88 13.35
C ASP A 34 9.15 3.06 14.17
N PRO A 35 8.24 3.88 13.64
CA PRO A 35 7.62 5.00 14.37
C PRO A 35 7.00 4.61 15.72
N TYR A 36 6.53 3.39 15.90
CA TYR A 36 5.98 2.89 17.16
C TYR A 36 7.00 2.86 18.31
N TRP A 37 8.30 2.82 18.01
CA TRP A 37 9.38 2.78 19.00
C TRP A 37 10.03 4.13 19.26
N VAL A 38 9.51 5.17 18.61
CA VAL A 38 10.06 6.53 18.68
C VAL A 38 8.99 7.47 19.20
N THR A 39 9.27 8.15 20.30
CA THR A 39 8.34 9.13 20.86
C THR A 39 8.92 10.54 20.66
N PRO A 40 8.20 11.45 19.98
CA PRO A 40 8.64 12.82 19.83
C PRO A 40 8.58 13.57 21.15
N GLU A 41 9.56 14.40 21.40
CA GLU A 41 9.53 15.37 22.49
C GLU A 41 9.03 16.70 21.92
N LEU A 42 7.78 17.04 22.22
CA LEU A 42 7.18 18.32 21.80
C LEU A 42 7.65 19.40 22.78
N ASP A 43 8.70 20.09 22.40
CA ASP A 43 9.14 21.29 23.11
C ASP A 43 8.26 22.51 22.80
N GLN A 44 8.50 23.62 23.50
CA GLN A 44 7.72 24.85 23.30
C GLN A 44 7.90 25.43 21.89
N VAL A 45 8.99 25.13 21.22
CA VAL A 45 9.25 25.58 19.85
C VAL A 45 8.40 24.80 18.85
N ALA A 46 8.34 23.48 18.99
CA ALA A 46 7.55 22.62 18.11
C ALA A 46 6.04 22.81 18.33
N ALA A 47 5.61 23.21 19.52
CA ALA A 47 4.20 23.43 19.88
C ALA A 47 3.77 24.91 19.82
N GLY A 48 4.69 25.84 19.55
CA GLY A 48 4.48 27.26 19.81
C GLY A 48 3.65 28.00 18.77
N SER A 49 4.21 28.27 17.60
CA SER A 49 3.60 29.12 16.60
C SER A 49 3.60 28.50 15.23
N THR A 50 2.47 28.58 14.54
CA THR A 50 2.33 28.17 13.13
C THR A 50 3.22 28.95 12.15
N LEU A 51 3.81 30.07 12.61
CA LEU A 51 4.76 30.88 11.82
C LEU A 51 6.21 30.37 12.00
N ASP A 52 6.44 29.46 12.94
CA ASP A 52 7.76 28.89 13.15
C ASP A 52 8.03 27.74 12.16
N LYS A 53 9.23 27.74 11.57
CA LYS A 53 9.67 26.68 10.67
C LYS A 53 9.68 25.29 11.33
N GLU A 54 9.90 25.24 12.64
CA GLU A 54 9.97 24.01 13.42
C GLU A 54 8.60 23.65 14.04
N TYR A 55 7.53 24.32 13.63
CA TYR A 55 6.18 24.00 14.09
C TYR A 55 5.83 22.55 13.73
N TYR A 56 5.37 21.77 14.71
CA TYR A 56 5.09 20.31 14.59
C TYR A 56 6.28 19.47 14.07
N ASN A 57 7.51 19.98 14.19
CA ASN A 57 8.74 19.27 13.82
C ASN A 57 9.63 19.09 15.06
N PRO A 58 9.46 18.00 15.84
CA PRO A 58 10.18 17.79 17.09
C PRO A 58 11.69 17.81 16.89
N THR A 59 12.38 18.53 17.77
CA THR A 59 13.85 18.62 17.76
C THR A 59 14.47 17.38 18.37
N TRP A 60 13.87 16.80 19.39
CA TRP A 60 14.34 15.60 20.07
C TRP A 60 13.30 14.49 20.02
N TRP A 61 13.82 13.29 20.01
CA TRP A 61 13.06 12.06 19.97
C TRP A 61 13.58 11.11 21.06
N GLN A 62 12.70 10.38 21.68
CA GLN A 62 13.04 9.37 22.66
C GLN A 62 12.95 7.97 22.00
N VAL A 63 14.06 7.23 22.08
CA VAL A 63 14.17 5.84 21.63
C VAL A 63 14.72 5.01 22.77
N ASN A 64 13.97 4.05 23.26
CA ASN A 64 14.37 3.21 24.41
C ASN A 64 14.86 4.01 25.62
N GLY A 65 14.19 5.14 25.94
CA GLY A 65 14.55 6.02 27.04
C GLY A 65 15.75 6.92 26.80
N LYS A 66 16.37 6.88 25.63
CA LYS A 66 17.45 7.78 25.23
C LYS A 66 16.90 8.93 24.41
N ARG A 67 17.33 10.14 24.75
CA ARG A 67 16.98 11.37 24.02
C ARG A 67 17.94 11.54 22.84
N ILE A 68 17.40 11.69 21.64
CA ILE A 68 18.16 11.75 20.39
C ILE A 68 17.72 12.98 19.58
N HIS A 69 18.68 13.80 19.17
CA HIS A 69 18.43 14.95 18.34
C HIS A 69 18.03 14.53 16.89
N LYS A 70 17.07 15.23 16.29
CA LYS A 70 16.53 14.89 14.95
C LYS A 70 17.59 14.71 13.85
N SER A 71 18.74 15.40 13.96
CA SER A 71 19.81 15.30 12.96
C SER A 71 20.52 13.96 12.91
N HIS A 72 20.36 13.10 13.94
CA HIS A 72 20.88 11.74 13.95
C HIS A 72 20.02 10.77 13.12
N PHE A 73 18.81 11.19 12.74
CA PHE A 73 17.92 10.40 11.90
C PHE A 73 17.93 10.86 10.45
N ILE A 74 17.68 9.93 9.56
CA ILE A 74 17.08 10.21 8.25
C ILE A 74 15.70 9.58 8.27
N VAL A 75 14.68 10.42 8.12
CA VAL A 75 13.28 10.02 8.15
C VAL A 75 12.81 9.84 6.72
N TYR A 76 12.21 8.70 6.45
CA TYR A 76 11.52 8.42 5.19
C TYR A 76 10.03 8.34 5.46
N LEU A 77 9.27 9.21 4.83
CA LEU A 77 7.81 9.22 4.87
C LEU A 77 7.28 9.36 3.45
N GLU A 78 6.58 8.36 2.97
CA GLU A 78 5.96 8.40 1.64
C GLU A 78 4.66 9.21 1.63
N SER A 79 3.94 9.20 2.73
CA SER A 79 2.61 9.81 2.83
C SER A 79 2.47 10.56 4.13
N GLU A 80 2.92 11.80 4.11
CA GLU A 80 2.75 12.70 5.24
C GLU A 80 1.29 13.02 5.47
N VAL A 81 0.95 13.23 6.73
CA VAL A 81 -0.37 13.70 7.16
C VAL A 81 -0.29 15.18 7.54
N ALA A 82 -1.45 15.85 7.55
CA ALA A 82 -1.53 17.23 8.05
C ALA A 82 -1.04 17.32 9.51
N ASP A 83 -0.46 18.45 9.88
CA ASP A 83 0.21 18.63 11.17
C ASP A 83 -0.64 18.21 12.37
N TYR A 84 -1.92 18.56 12.39
CA TYR A 84 -2.83 18.21 13.47
C TYR A 84 -3.11 16.69 13.59
N LEU A 85 -2.83 15.91 12.55
CA LEU A 85 -2.97 14.45 12.54
C LEU A 85 -1.66 13.73 12.90
N LYS A 86 -0.52 14.40 12.85
CA LYS A 86 0.79 13.78 13.12
C LYS A 86 0.82 13.01 14.46
N PRO A 87 0.27 13.52 15.57
CA PRO A 87 0.24 12.76 16.83
C PRO A 87 -0.55 11.45 16.73
N THR A 88 -1.66 11.45 16.01
CA THR A 88 -2.51 10.25 15.82
C THR A 88 -1.78 9.18 15.01
N TYR A 89 -0.94 9.59 14.06
CA TYR A 89 -0.14 8.69 13.24
C TYR A 89 1.29 8.49 13.74
N LEU A 90 1.57 8.90 14.98
CA LEU A 90 2.90 8.77 15.62
C LEU A 90 4.03 9.33 14.74
N TRP A 91 3.79 10.41 14.00
CA TRP A 91 4.70 10.99 13.01
C TRP A 91 5.15 10.01 11.92
N GLY A 92 4.47 8.87 11.77
CA GLY A 92 4.81 7.81 10.81
C GLY A 92 4.12 7.92 9.44
N GLY A 93 3.17 8.86 9.29
CA GLY A 93 2.37 8.98 8.07
C GLY A 93 1.33 7.87 7.88
N VAL A 94 0.68 7.86 6.71
CA VAL A 94 -0.33 6.84 6.36
C VAL A 94 0.36 5.67 5.68
N SER A 95 0.18 4.47 6.21
CA SER A 95 0.74 3.26 5.60
C SER A 95 -0.02 2.86 4.32
N ILE A 96 0.66 2.20 3.39
CA ILE A 96 0.03 1.67 2.17
C ILE A 96 -1.17 0.76 2.49
N PRO A 97 -1.09 -0.19 3.43
CA PRO A 97 -2.25 -0.99 3.84
C PRO A 97 -3.45 -0.15 4.29
N GLN A 98 -3.24 0.94 5.03
CA GLN A 98 -4.34 1.83 5.44
C GLN A 98 -4.99 2.53 4.24
N LYS A 99 -4.20 2.94 3.23
CA LYS A 99 -4.72 3.58 2.01
C LYS A 99 -5.58 2.63 1.18
N ILE A 100 -5.13 1.40 1.03
CA ILE A 100 -5.77 0.43 0.13
C ILE A 100 -6.85 -0.40 0.81
N ALA A 101 -6.89 -0.51 2.14
CA ALA A 101 -7.77 -1.42 2.89
C ALA A 101 -9.23 -1.37 2.44
N GLN A 102 -9.80 -0.16 2.31
CA GLN A 102 -11.18 0.01 1.85
C GLN A 102 -11.39 -0.46 0.41
N ARG A 103 -10.39 -0.28 -0.45
CA ARG A 103 -10.45 -0.68 -1.87
C ARG A 103 -10.30 -2.19 -2.03
N VAL A 104 -9.40 -2.80 -1.24
CA VAL A 104 -9.24 -4.26 -1.17
C VAL A 104 -10.56 -4.89 -0.71
N TYR A 105 -11.14 -4.39 0.39
CA TYR A 105 -12.42 -4.90 0.88
C TYR A 105 -13.53 -4.81 -0.17
N SER A 106 -13.61 -3.70 -0.92
CA SER A 106 -14.60 -3.54 -1.99
C SER A 106 -14.37 -4.51 -3.16
N ALA A 107 -13.10 -4.72 -3.53
CA ALA A 107 -12.73 -5.65 -4.61
C ALA A 107 -13.06 -7.11 -4.23
N GLU A 108 -12.66 -7.54 -3.05
CA GLU A 108 -12.94 -8.87 -2.51
C GLU A 108 -14.45 -9.13 -2.43
N ARG A 109 -15.21 -8.17 -1.89
CA ARG A 109 -16.67 -8.28 -1.83
C ARG A 109 -17.30 -8.40 -3.21
N THR A 110 -16.82 -7.64 -4.19
CA THR A 110 -17.33 -7.75 -5.58
C THR A 110 -17.01 -9.12 -6.16
N ALA A 111 -15.82 -9.65 -5.89
CA ALA A 111 -15.43 -10.99 -6.34
C ALA A 111 -16.25 -12.09 -5.66
N ASP A 112 -16.54 -11.96 -4.36
CA ASP A 112 -17.36 -12.92 -3.60
C ASP A 112 -18.82 -12.94 -4.05
N GLU A 113 -19.39 -11.79 -4.45
CA GLU A 113 -20.78 -11.70 -4.95
C GLU A 113 -20.95 -12.33 -6.35
N ALA A 114 -19.90 -12.39 -7.16
CA ALA A 114 -19.98 -12.92 -8.51
C ALA A 114 -20.45 -14.40 -8.58
N PRO A 115 -19.92 -15.35 -7.77
CA PRO A 115 -20.43 -16.71 -7.72
C PRO A 115 -21.89 -16.79 -7.26
N HIS A 116 -22.29 -15.95 -6.31
CA HIS A 116 -23.68 -15.91 -5.83
C HIS A 116 -24.64 -15.44 -6.93
N LEU A 117 -24.26 -14.40 -7.68
CA LEU A 117 -25.02 -13.96 -8.84
C LEU A 117 -25.09 -15.04 -9.93
N ALA A 118 -24.00 -15.78 -10.13
CA ALA A 118 -23.98 -16.89 -11.08
C ALA A 118 -24.95 -18.02 -10.67
N MET A 119 -25.08 -18.29 -9.38
CA MET A 119 -26.05 -19.26 -8.86
C MET A 119 -27.49 -18.77 -9.01
N THR A 120 -27.73 -17.47 -8.86
CA THR A 120 -29.07 -16.87 -9.01
C THR A 120 -29.45 -16.55 -10.45
N LYS A 121 -28.55 -16.78 -11.42
CA LYS A 121 -28.75 -16.52 -12.83
C LYS A 121 -30.06 -17.14 -13.38
N ARG A 122 -30.48 -18.26 -12.81
CA ARG A 122 -31.70 -18.97 -13.17
C ARG A 122 -32.77 -18.78 -12.10
N LEU A 123 -33.14 -17.55 -11.82
CA LEU A 123 -34.27 -17.30 -10.94
C LEU A 123 -35.54 -17.67 -11.67
N MET A 124 -36.23 -18.72 -11.21
CA MET A 124 -37.57 -19.07 -11.70
C MET A 124 -38.59 -18.39 -10.80
N VAL A 125 -39.40 -17.57 -11.40
CA VAL A 125 -40.52 -16.92 -10.73
C VAL A 125 -41.80 -17.63 -11.16
N GLN A 126 -42.49 -18.22 -10.19
CA GLN A 126 -43.82 -18.79 -10.41
C GLN A 126 -44.86 -17.78 -9.97
N LYS A 127 -45.65 -17.31 -10.91
CA LYS A 127 -46.78 -16.41 -10.64
C LYS A 127 -47.96 -17.26 -10.23
N THR A 128 -48.56 -16.95 -9.11
CA THR A 128 -49.74 -17.63 -8.58
C THR A 128 -50.71 -16.61 -7.96
N ASP A 129 -51.98 -16.96 -7.87
CA ASP A 129 -52.98 -16.11 -7.20
C ASP A 129 -52.81 -16.18 -5.67
N LEU A 130 -52.21 -15.13 -5.10
CA LEU A 130 -51.99 -15.04 -3.65
C LEU A 130 -53.31 -15.03 -2.85
N THR A 131 -54.43 -14.60 -3.43
CA THR A 131 -55.72 -14.59 -2.76
C THR A 131 -56.17 -16.02 -2.47
N LYS A 132 -55.99 -16.91 -3.45
CA LYS A 132 -56.24 -18.36 -3.29
C LYS A 132 -55.28 -19.02 -2.32
N ALA A 133 -54.00 -18.58 -2.32
CA ALA A 133 -52.98 -19.09 -1.42
C ALA A 133 -53.25 -18.76 0.05
N VAL A 134 -53.69 -17.55 0.36
CA VAL A 134 -54.07 -17.12 1.71
C VAL A 134 -55.35 -17.80 2.20
N ALA A 135 -56.31 -18.08 1.32
CA ALA A 135 -57.57 -18.75 1.68
C ALA A 135 -57.38 -20.20 2.15
N ASN A 136 -56.32 -20.89 1.67
CA ASN A 136 -56.02 -22.27 2.07
C ASN A 136 -54.50 -22.51 2.18
N GLN A 137 -53.91 -22.05 3.28
CA GLN A 137 -52.49 -22.13 3.53
C GLN A 137 -51.93 -23.57 3.50
N GLY A 138 -52.64 -24.53 4.04
CA GLY A 138 -52.14 -25.92 4.09
C GLY A 138 -52.04 -26.55 2.70
N ALA A 139 -53.05 -26.35 1.84
CA ALA A 139 -53.01 -26.83 0.46
C ALA A 139 -51.91 -26.14 -0.36
N PHE A 140 -51.68 -24.85 -0.08
CA PHE A 140 -50.64 -24.06 -0.75
C PHE A 140 -49.24 -24.50 -0.35
N GLN A 141 -49.01 -24.77 0.93
CA GLN A 141 -47.71 -25.32 1.42
C GLN A 141 -47.44 -26.69 0.79
N ASN A 142 -48.35 -27.60 0.84
CA ASN A 142 -48.23 -28.91 0.21
C ASN A 142 -47.92 -28.84 -1.30
N ARG A 143 -48.51 -27.87 -1.98
CA ARG A 143 -48.25 -27.61 -3.40
C ARG A 143 -46.83 -27.09 -3.64
N ILE A 144 -46.35 -26.18 -2.80
CA ILE A 144 -44.96 -25.67 -2.89
C ILE A 144 -43.97 -26.81 -2.61
N GLU A 145 -44.18 -27.60 -1.56
CA GLU A 145 -43.33 -28.74 -1.22
C GLU A 145 -43.28 -29.76 -2.36
N TYR A 146 -44.41 -30.06 -2.96
CA TYR A 146 -44.47 -30.95 -4.11
C TYR A 146 -43.76 -30.35 -5.33
N ALA A 147 -43.96 -29.06 -5.63
CA ALA A 147 -43.29 -28.38 -6.72
C ALA A 147 -41.74 -28.30 -6.53
N VAL A 148 -41.29 -28.14 -5.29
CA VAL A 148 -39.84 -28.17 -4.94
C VAL A 148 -39.26 -29.58 -5.05
N ALA A 149 -40.00 -30.60 -4.57
CA ALA A 149 -39.61 -32.01 -4.65
C ALA A 149 -39.50 -32.54 -6.08
N MET A 150 -40.38 -32.05 -6.96
CA MET A 150 -40.41 -32.38 -8.39
C MET A 150 -39.50 -31.48 -9.25
N ARG A 151 -38.69 -30.64 -8.64
CA ARG A 151 -37.72 -29.82 -9.36
C ARG A 151 -36.60 -30.69 -9.88
N ASP A 152 -36.56 -30.91 -11.17
CA ASP A 152 -35.44 -31.60 -11.82
C ASP A 152 -34.36 -30.61 -12.29
N ASN A 153 -33.11 -31.00 -12.14
CA ASN A 153 -31.96 -30.26 -12.67
C ASN A 153 -31.86 -30.34 -14.21
N TYR A 154 -32.62 -31.22 -14.84
CA TYR A 154 -32.65 -31.43 -16.30
C TYR A 154 -33.68 -30.60 -17.05
N GLY A 155 -34.38 -29.67 -16.38
CA GLY A 155 -35.22 -28.67 -17.04
C GLY A 155 -36.71 -29.01 -17.15
N TYR A 156 -37.19 -30.09 -16.53
CA TYR A 156 -38.60 -30.39 -16.44
C TYR A 156 -39.23 -29.81 -15.18
N ARG A 157 -40.37 -29.11 -15.33
CA ARG A 157 -41.13 -28.59 -14.20
C ARG A 157 -42.60 -28.72 -14.47
N PHE A 158 -43.31 -29.29 -13.51
CA PHE A 158 -44.76 -29.36 -13.55
C PHE A 158 -45.36 -28.15 -12.87
N ILE A 159 -46.27 -27.48 -13.55
CA ILE A 159 -47.01 -26.31 -13.05
C ILE A 159 -48.50 -26.55 -13.23
N ASP A 160 -49.32 -25.87 -12.45
CA ASP A 160 -50.76 -25.84 -12.62
C ASP A 160 -51.12 -25.02 -13.86
N THR A 161 -52.29 -25.32 -14.46
CA THR A 161 -52.80 -24.65 -15.67
C THR A 161 -52.98 -23.16 -15.46
N ASP A 162 -53.23 -22.72 -14.22
CA ASP A 162 -53.41 -21.31 -13.84
C ASP A 162 -52.13 -20.57 -13.45
N ASP A 163 -51.00 -21.30 -13.42
CA ASP A 163 -49.72 -20.70 -13.03
C ASP A 163 -48.88 -20.35 -14.25
N GLU A 164 -48.11 -19.29 -14.15
CA GLU A 164 -47.15 -18.85 -15.14
C GLU A 164 -45.75 -18.92 -14.56
N ILE A 165 -44.78 -19.50 -15.29
CA ILE A 165 -43.39 -19.50 -14.93
C ILE A 165 -42.63 -18.55 -15.84
N GLU A 166 -41.95 -17.63 -15.25
CA GLU A 166 -41.01 -16.72 -15.91
C GLU A 166 -39.59 -17.02 -15.43
N GLN A 167 -38.70 -17.23 -16.37
CA GLN A 167 -37.27 -17.34 -16.06
C GLN A 167 -36.65 -15.96 -16.23
N ILE A 168 -36.14 -15.41 -15.14
CA ILE A 168 -35.38 -14.15 -15.15
C ILE A 168 -33.92 -14.52 -15.31
N ASP A 169 -33.37 -14.27 -16.49
CA ASP A 169 -31.95 -14.45 -16.77
C ASP A 169 -31.20 -13.14 -16.49
N THR A 170 -30.31 -13.17 -15.50
CA THR A 170 -29.39 -12.07 -15.24
C THR A 170 -28.15 -12.25 -16.13
N THR A 171 -27.82 -11.24 -16.92
CA THR A 171 -26.61 -11.24 -17.73
C THR A 171 -25.40 -10.99 -16.84
N LEU A 172 -24.40 -11.88 -16.93
CA LEU A 172 -23.12 -11.78 -16.20
C LEU A 172 -21.99 -11.32 -17.13
N THR A 173 -22.33 -10.77 -18.29
CA THR A 173 -21.38 -10.52 -19.39
C THR A 173 -20.23 -9.61 -19.01
N ASP A 174 -20.45 -8.64 -18.11
CA ASP A 174 -19.44 -7.65 -17.74
C ASP A 174 -18.88 -7.84 -16.31
N MET A 175 -19.17 -8.98 -15.69
CA MET A 175 -18.78 -9.23 -14.31
C MET A 175 -17.26 -9.36 -14.13
N ASP A 176 -16.60 -10.01 -15.08
CA ASP A 176 -15.13 -10.11 -15.11
C ASP A 176 -14.48 -8.72 -15.25
N ALA A 177 -15.04 -7.87 -16.10
CA ALA A 177 -14.58 -6.50 -16.30
C ALA A 177 -14.79 -5.66 -15.03
N LEU A 178 -15.91 -5.82 -14.34
CA LEU A 178 -16.19 -5.13 -13.08
C LEU A 178 -15.19 -5.53 -11.99
N ILE A 179 -14.97 -6.82 -11.79
CA ILE A 179 -13.99 -7.34 -10.82
C ILE A 179 -12.60 -6.83 -11.14
N MET A 180 -12.17 -6.94 -12.40
CA MET A 180 -10.86 -6.45 -12.83
C MET A 180 -10.72 -4.94 -12.59
N THR A 181 -11.76 -4.15 -12.85
CA THR A 181 -11.73 -2.71 -12.59
C THR A 181 -11.53 -2.41 -11.10
N GLN A 182 -12.16 -3.16 -10.20
CA GLN A 182 -11.96 -2.97 -8.76
C GLN A 182 -10.50 -3.25 -8.35
N TYR A 183 -9.89 -4.33 -8.84
CA TYR A 183 -8.47 -4.60 -8.57
C TYR A 183 -7.53 -3.59 -9.21
N GLN A 184 -7.85 -3.05 -10.38
CA GLN A 184 -7.09 -1.94 -10.99
C GLN A 184 -7.14 -0.67 -10.13
N ILE A 185 -8.27 -0.37 -9.50
CA ILE A 185 -8.38 0.74 -8.54
C ILE A 185 -7.49 0.48 -7.31
N VAL A 186 -7.42 -0.76 -6.80
CA VAL A 186 -6.50 -1.12 -5.71
C VAL A 186 -5.04 -0.84 -6.13
N ALA A 187 -4.65 -1.27 -7.32
CA ALA A 187 -3.32 -1.06 -7.88
C ALA A 187 -2.98 0.44 -8.00
N ALA A 188 -3.91 1.22 -8.54
CA ALA A 188 -3.74 2.67 -8.69
C ALA A 188 -3.57 3.39 -7.35
N VAL A 189 -4.35 3.02 -6.32
CA VAL A 189 -4.22 3.61 -4.97
C VAL A 189 -2.94 3.16 -4.28
N ALA A 190 -2.46 1.94 -4.56
CA ALA A 190 -1.18 1.43 -4.07
C ALA A 190 0.03 2.05 -4.78
N GLY A 191 -0.16 2.77 -5.89
CA GLY A 191 0.93 3.31 -6.70
C GLY A 191 1.73 2.25 -7.45
N VAL A 192 1.13 1.08 -7.71
CA VAL A 192 1.78 -0.03 -8.42
C VAL A 192 1.03 -0.31 -9.71
N PRO A 193 1.70 -0.49 -10.86
CA PRO A 193 1.05 -0.86 -12.11
C PRO A 193 0.17 -2.10 -11.96
N SER A 194 -1.03 -2.05 -12.51
CA SER A 194 -1.97 -3.16 -12.47
C SER A 194 -1.38 -4.42 -13.12
N THR A 195 -0.56 -4.27 -14.15
CA THR A 195 0.18 -5.34 -14.80
C THR A 195 1.16 -6.07 -13.85
N LYS A 196 1.82 -5.33 -12.95
CA LYS A 196 2.72 -5.90 -11.96
C LYS A 196 1.96 -6.56 -10.80
N LEU A 197 0.91 -5.91 -10.32
CA LEU A 197 0.14 -6.40 -9.18
C LEU A 197 -0.69 -7.64 -9.53
N LEU A 198 -1.34 -7.62 -10.70
CA LEU A 198 -2.30 -8.67 -11.10
C LEU A 198 -1.70 -9.68 -12.09
N GLY A 199 -0.53 -9.39 -12.67
CA GLY A 199 0.06 -10.22 -13.73
C GLY A 199 -0.76 -10.28 -15.02
N THR A 200 -1.64 -9.30 -15.23
CA THR A 200 -2.55 -9.24 -16.38
C THR A 200 -2.18 -8.10 -17.31
N THR A 201 -2.42 -8.27 -18.61
CA THR A 201 -2.26 -7.18 -19.57
C THR A 201 -3.41 -6.18 -19.45
N PRO A 202 -3.15 -4.86 -19.50
CA PRO A 202 -4.23 -3.86 -19.48
C PRO A 202 -5.10 -4.01 -20.71
N LYS A 203 -6.40 -3.76 -20.54
CA LYS A 203 -7.36 -3.69 -21.65
C LYS A 203 -7.55 -2.22 -22.03
N GLY A 204 -7.60 -1.91 -23.32
CA GLY A 204 -7.93 -0.57 -23.81
C GLY A 204 -6.81 0.10 -24.61
N PHE A 205 -6.85 1.43 -24.73
CA PHE A 205 -5.94 2.23 -25.59
C PHE A 205 -4.45 2.09 -25.22
N ASN A 206 -4.13 1.70 -23.99
CA ASN A 206 -2.76 1.44 -23.48
C ASN A 206 -2.54 -0.06 -23.22
N ALA A 207 -2.90 -0.89 -24.18
CA ALA A 207 -2.84 -2.35 -24.05
C ALA A 207 -1.43 -2.91 -23.76
N THR A 208 -0.36 -2.14 -23.98
CA THR A 208 1.03 -2.53 -23.68
C THR A 208 1.39 -2.31 -22.20
N GLY A 209 0.74 -1.37 -21.53
CA GLY A 209 1.08 -0.99 -20.15
C GLY A 209 2.40 -0.20 -20.02
N ASP A 210 3.02 0.18 -21.15
CA ASP A 210 4.32 0.85 -21.13
C ASP A 210 4.28 2.17 -20.38
N TYR A 211 3.22 2.96 -20.55
CA TYR A 211 3.06 4.23 -19.84
C TYR A 211 2.96 4.07 -18.31
N GLU A 212 2.22 3.05 -17.84
CA GLU A 212 2.15 2.74 -16.40
C GLU A 212 3.52 2.33 -15.86
N MET A 213 4.26 1.54 -16.65
CA MET A 213 5.61 1.09 -16.28
C MET A 213 6.61 2.24 -16.26
N ASP A 214 6.57 3.14 -17.24
CA ASP A 214 7.45 4.31 -17.26
C ASP A 214 7.18 5.22 -16.07
N SER A 215 5.93 5.54 -15.78
CA SER A 215 5.55 6.32 -14.58
C SER A 215 6.00 5.65 -13.27
N TYR A 216 5.92 4.32 -13.19
CA TYR A 216 6.39 3.57 -12.03
C TYR A 216 7.92 3.62 -11.90
N HIS A 217 8.66 3.54 -12.99
CA HIS A 217 10.11 3.68 -12.98
C HIS A 217 10.54 5.10 -12.57
N GLU A 218 9.86 6.14 -13.05
CA GLU A 218 10.10 7.53 -12.62
C GLU A 218 9.88 7.71 -11.12
N MET A 219 8.82 7.08 -10.57
CA MET A 219 8.58 7.08 -9.13
C MET A 219 9.72 6.41 -8.37
N LEU A 220 10.20 5.24 -8.83
CA LEU A 220 11.33 4.53 -8.19
C LEU A 220 12.62 5.34 -8.27
N GLU A 221 12.92 5.99 -9.39
CA GLU A 221 14.07 6.87 -9.54
C GLU A 221 13.98 8.09 -8.61
N SER A 222 12.79 8.66 -8.46
CA SER A 222 12.54 9.72 -7.47
C SER A 222 12.80 9.26 -6.03
N LEU A 223 12.37 8.04 -5.67
CA LEU A 223 12.67 7.45 -4.36
C LEU A 223 14.17 7.23 -4.14
N GLN A 224 14.88 6.74 -5.15
CA GLN A 224 16.33 6.59 -5.10
C GLN A 224 17.03 7.94 -4.89
N ALA A 225 16.65 8.96 -5.67
CA ALA A 225 17.28 10.27 -5.61
C ALA A 225 16.99 11.00 -4.29
N ASN A 226 15.73 11.04 -3.87
CA ASN A 226 15.30 11.91 -2.77
C ASN A 226 15.43 11.26 -1.38
N HIS A 227 15.36 9.93 -1.30
CA HIS A 227 15.34 9.23 -0.01
C HIS A 227 16.54 8.31 0.19
N LEU A 228 16.86 7.46 -0.80
CA LEU A 228 17.93 6.48 -0.64
C LEU A 228 19.31 7.10 -0.81
N THR A 229 19.50 8.03 -1.74
CA THR A 229 20.79 8.69 -1.94
C THR A 229 21.28 9.42 -0.68
N PRO A 230 20.49 10.28 0.00
CA PRO A 230 20.93 10.92 1.23
C PRO A 230 21.27 9.95 2.36
N LEU A 231 20.55 8.80 2.41
CA LEU A 231 20.81 7.76 3.39
C LEU A 231 22.15 7.07 3.15
N VAL A 232 22.40 6.67 1.90
CA VAL A 232 23.63 5.98 1.49
C VAL A 232 24.82 6.93 1.57
N ASP A 233 24.69 8.18 1.13
CA ASP A 233 25.75 9.19 1.22
C ASP A 233 26.21 9.42 2.66
N ARG A 234 25.26 9.55 3.61
CA ARG A 234 25.60 9.68 5.02
C ARG A 234 26.24 8.40 5.57
N HIS A 235 25.75 7.23 5.19
CA HIS A 235 26.35 5.96 5.59
C HIS A 235 27.79 5.83 5.10
N LEU A 236 28.02 6.12 3.83
CA LEU A 236 29.35 6.08 3.23
C LEU A 236 30.30 7.11 3.87
N ALA A 237 29.83 8.32 4.12
CA ALA A 237 30.62 9.35 4.78
C ALA A 237 31.07 8.92 6.18
N LEU A 238 30.18 8.30 6.97
CA LEU A 238 30.50 7.76 8.29
C LEU A 238 31.44 6.57 8.21
N LEU A 239 31.26 5.67 7.26
CA LEU A 239 32.15 4.54 7.03
C LEU A 239 33.58 5.00 6.64
N MET A 240 33.64 6.02 5.77
CA MET A 240 34.91 6.62 5.38
C MET A 240 35.62 7.22 6.57
N GLN A 241 34.91 8.04 7.36
CA GLN A 241 35.47 8.71 8.53
C GLN A 241 35.97 7.72 9.61
N SER A 242 35.17 6.69 9.88
CA SER A 242 35.42 5.73 10.95
C SER A 242 36.43 4.66 10.58
N GLU A 243 36.37 4.12 9.37
CA GLU A 243 37.12 2.91 9.00
C GLU A 243 38.18 3.17 7.93
N ILE A 244 37.83 3.81 6.85
CA ILE A 244 38.67 3.83 5.65
C ILE A 244 39.77 4.86 5.79
N MET A 245 39.47 6.11 6.15
CA MET A 245 40.45 7.16 6.30
C MET A 245 41.54 6.81 7.32
N PRO A 246 41.21 6.34 8.55
CA PRO A 246 42.20 5.96 9.53
C PRO A 246 43.06 4.77 9.09
N ARG A 247 42.47 3.80 8.41
CA ARG A 247 43.15 2.55 7.99
C ARG A 247 44.08 2.76 6.82
N PHE A 248 43.74 3.61 5.88
CA PHE A 248 44.50 3.82 4.65
C PHE A 248 45.24 5.15 4.59
N GLY A 249 45.12 5.99 5.62
CA GLY A 249 45.80 7.30 5.68
C GLY A 249 45.31 8.30 4.63
N VAL A 250 44.06 8.17 4.16
CA VAL A 250 43.45 9.07 3.17
C VAL A 250 42.84 10.25 3.89
N SER A 251 43.21 11.49 3.48
CA SER A 251 42.74 12.73 4.11
C SER A 251 41.51 13.33 3.40
N GLU A 252 41.34 13.03 2.11
CA GLU A 252 40.24 13.54 1.31
C GLU A 252 39.64 12.43 0.46
N PHE A 253 38.35 12.43 0.31
CA PHE A 253 37.62 11.51 -0.55
C PHE A 253 36.40 12.17 -1.16
N SER A 254 36.03 11.72 -2.35
CA SER A 254 34.76 12.06 -2.98
C SER A 254 34.13 10.78 -3.51
N ILE A 255 33.07 10.34 -2.86
CA ILE A 255 32.28 9.18 -3.29
C ILE A 255 30.91 9.70 -3.69
N LYS A 256 30.42 9.26 -4.84
CA LYS A 256 29.06 9.54 -5.30
C LYS A 256 28.32 8.23 -5.50
N VAL A 257 27.11 8.18 -5.02
CA VAL A 257 26.20 7.06 -5.30
C VAL A 257 25.79 7.13 -6.76
N LYS A 258 25.98 6.04 -7.47
CA LYS A 258 25.46 5.86 -8.83
C LYS A 258 24.50 4.69 -8.82
N TRP A 259 23.25 4.99 -9.01
CA TRP A 259 22.21 3.97 -9.18
C TRP A 259 22.28 3.37 -10.57
N GLU A 260 22.06 2.07 -10.67
CA GLU A 260 21.77 1.47 -11.95
C GLU A 260 20.39 1.90 -12.42
N PRO A 261 20.17 2.07 -13.74
CA PRO A 261 18.87 2.42 -14.27
C PRO A 261 17.80 1.41 -13.80
N VAL A 262 16.69 1.90 -13.33
CA VAL A 262 15.54 1.06 -12.93
C VAL A 262 14.95 0.35 -14.16
N ARG A 263 14.99 1.02 -15.31
CA ARG A 263 14.61 0.45 -16.59
C ARG A 263 15.80 -0.27 -17.22
N THR A 264 15.72 -1.59 -17.32
CA THR A 264 16.65 -2.37 -18.14
C THR A 264 16.25 -2.21 -19.59
N MET A 265 17.18 -1.70 -20.42
CA MET A 265 16.98 -1.63 -21.86
C MET A 265 16.70 -3.04 -22.41
N SER A 266 15.73 -3.16 -23.31
CA SER A 266 15.49 -4.43 -24.00
C SER A 266 16.69 -4.75 -24.90
N ALA A 267 16.88 -6.03 -25.22
CA ALA A 267 17.96 -6.44 -26.13
C ALA A 267 17.87 -5.74 -27.50
N LEU A 268 16.68 -5.33 -27.92
CA LEU A 268 16.42 -4.55 -29.13
C LEU A 268 16.90 -3.10 -29.00
N ASP A 269 16.66 -2.46 -27.85
CA ASP A 269 17.10 -1.10 -27.58
C ASP A 269 18.64 -1.04 -27.51
N LEU A 270 19.27 -2.06 -26.89
CA LEU A 270 20.73 -2.19 -26.85
C LEU A 270 21.36 -2.45 -28.22
N ALA A 271 20.63 -3.04 -29.15
CA ALA A 271 21.11 -3.29 -30.52
C ALA A 271 20.99 -2.04 -31.43
N ASN A 272 20.20 -1.05 -31.04
CA ASN A 272 19.95 0.20 -31.77
C ASN A 272 20.78 1.40 -31.26
N VAL A 273 21.56 1.24 -30.19
CA VAL A 273 22.50 2.19 -29.63
C VAL A 273 23.94 1.84 -30.06
#